data_d5d6a2d7520decd83eb1270f5eafe7ed
#
_entry.id   d5d6a2d7520decd83eb1270f5eafe7ed
#
_cell.length_a   1.000
_cell.length_b   1.000
_cell.length_c   1.000
_cell.angle_alpha   90.00
_cell.angle_beta   90.00
_cell.angle_gamma   90.00
#
_symmetry.space_group_name_H-M   'P 1'
#
loop_
_entity.id
_entity.type
_entity.pdbx_description
1 polymer ?
#
loop_
_entity_poly.entity_id
_entity_poly.type
_entity_poly.pdbx_seq_one_letter_code
_entity_poly.pdbx_strand_id
1 'polypeptide(L)'
;DPISKEEYVNCMNSVEYDTKMQIQQDYDAPYETDFWKKQYDGQYGYEILARNTVEQLKYIHAVYDLAEENGDVADSSYETLEKRWKDGNTERSEKVEKGEVISGLKEYTFQLYLNYELSTLKEKYCNDTSREGMKLTEDEVLQHYQSRDWIFGDSEENADLETARIAVERELREQKYDDMITQREYGSQVEGNMRDVNRYTLK
;
A
#
# COMPACT_ATOMS: atom_id res chain seq x y z
N ASP A 1 7.27 7.16 15.24
CA ASP A 1 6.25 7.82 16.06
C ASP A 1 5.30 6.79 16.68
N PRO A 2 4.69 7.08 17.83
CA PRO A 2 3.74 6.16 18.44
C PRO A 2 2.46 6.08 17.61
N ILE A 3 2.07 4.84 17.25
CA ILE A 3 0.83 4.56 16.51
C ILE A 3 -0.37 4.96 17.39
N SER A 4 -1.23 5.86 16.88
CA SER A 4 -2.45 6.25 17.56
C SER A 4 -3.51 5.16 17.47
N LYS A 5 -4.50 5.21 18.39
CA LYS A 5 -5.64 4.30 18.33
C LYS A 5 -6.43 4.46 17.03
N GLU A 6 -6.63 5.68 16.59
CA GLU A 6 -7.40 6.00 15.40
C GLU A 6 -6.70 5.47 14.13
N GLU A 7 -5.40 5.68 14.04
CA GLU A 7 -4.57 5.14 12.99
C GLU A 7 -4.66 3.62 12.91
N TYR A 8 -4.50 2.93 14.06
CA TYR A 8 -4.63 1.48 14.12
C TYR A 8 -6.00 1.00 13.64
N VAL A 9 -7.10 1.62 14.12
CA VAL A 9 -8.46 1.22 13.74
C VAL A 9 -8.73 1.48 12.26
N ASN A 10 -8.28 2.61 11.71
CA ASN A 10 -8.42 2.91 10.29
C ASN A 10 -7.64 1.91 9.43
N CYS A 11 -6.43 1.56 9.82
CA CYS A 11 -5.64 0.54 9.15
C CYS A 11 -6.28 -0.86 9.28
N MET A 12 -6.76 -1.24 10.46
CA MET A 12 -7.45 -2.52 10.68
C MET A 12 -8.69 -2.65 9.77
N ASN A 13 -9.50 -1.62 9.68
CA ASN A 13 -10.67 -1.61 8.80
C ASN A 13 -10.27 -1.76 7.32
N SER A 14 -9.10 -1.26 6.93
CA SER A 14 -8.62 -1.36 5.56
C SER A 14 -8.23 -2.77 5.15
N VAL A 15 -7.69 -3.57 6.08
CA VAL A 15 -7.22 -4.93 5.81
C VAL A 15 -8.21 -6.02 6.22
N GLU A 16 -9.33 -5.66 6.88
CA GLU A 16 -10.30 -6.62 7.41
C GLU A 16 -10.91 -7.50 6.32
N TYR A 17 -11.32 -6.90 5.20
CA TYR A 17 -11.92 -7.65 4.10
C TYR A 17 -10.93 -8.65 3.49
N ASP A 18 -9.73 -8.23 3.18
CA ASP A 18 -8.71 -9.07 2.56
C ASP A 18 -8.25 -10.17 3.52
N THR A 19 -8.10 -9.87 4.81
CA THR A 19 -7.82 -10.86 5.84
C THR A 19 -8.92 -11.90 5.94
N LYS A 20 -10.19 -11.48 5.88
CA LYS A 20 -11.32 -12.40 5.85
C LYS A 20 -11.26 -13.32 4.64
N MET A 21 -11.04 -12.76 3.45
CA MET A 21 -10.94 -13.54 2.20
C MET A 21 -9.77 -14.52 2.24
N GLN A 22 -8.63 -14.11 2.78
CA GLN A 22 -7.46 -14.96 3.00
C GLN A 22 -7.83 -16.15 3.88
N ILE A 23 -8.42 -15.92 5.07
CA ILE A 23 -8.80 -17.00 6.00
C ILE A 23 -9.83 -17.95 5.34
N GLN A 24 -10.80 -17.40 4.61
CA GLN A 24 -11.79 -18.25 3.91
C GLN A 24 -11.14 -19.14 2.85
N GLN A 25 -10.17 -18.62 2.11
CA GLN A 25 -9.47 -19.36 1.07
C GLN A 25 -8.52 -20.41 1.65
N ASP A 26 -7.73 -20.04 2.68
CA ASP A 26 -6.69 -20.91 3.24
C ASP A 26 -7.28 -22.07 4.06
N TYR A 27 -8.44 -21.86 4.68
CA TYR A 27 -9.05 -22.81 5.63
C TYR A 27 -10.43 -23.31 5.23
N ASP A 28 -10.93 -22.99 4.04
CA ASP A 28 -12.31 -23.30 3.59
C ASP A 28 -13.37 -22.90 4.64
N ALA A 29 -13.19 -21.73 5.26
CA ALA A 29 -13.94 -21.28 6.43
C ALA A 29 -15.14 -20.41 6.03
N PRO A 30 -16.40 -20.83 6.34
CA PRO A 30 -17.56 -19.99 6.11
C PRO A 30 -17.54 -18.76 7.03
N TYR A 31 -18.03 -17.60 6.53
CA TYR A 31 -18.17 -16.41 7.36
C TYR A 31 -19.41 -16.53 8.28
N GLU A 32 -19.16 -16.67 9.57
CA GLU A 32 -20.17 -16.81 10.62
C GLU A 32 -19.97 -15.76 11.73
N THR A 33 -20.92 -15.61 12.62
CA THR A 33 -20.94 -14.59 13.69
C THR A 33 -19.70 -14.63 14.59
N ASP A 34 -19.11 -15.82 14.79
CA ASP A 34 -17.92 -16.03 15.62
C ASP A 34 -16.61 -16.17 14.82
N PHE A 35 -16.64 -15.85 13.52
CA PHE A 35 -15.55 -16.01 12.58
C PHE A 35 -14.21 -15.52 13.15
N TRP A 36 -14.15 -14.33 13.68
CA TRP A 36 -12.94 -13.75 14.25
C TRP A 36 -12.49 -14.41 15.56
N LYS A 37 -13.37 -15.13 16.23
CA LYS A 37 -13.10 -15.83 17.50
C LYS A 37 -12.81 -17.32 17.31
N LYS A 38 -12.93 -17.85 16.10
CA LYS A 38 -12.49 -19.21 15.75
C LYS A 38 -11.00 -19.30 15.60
N GLN A 39 -10.46 -20.48 15.82
CA GLN A 39 -9.05 -20.80 15.58
C GLN A 39 -8.88 -21.39 14.17
N TYR A 40 -7.86 -20.91 13.49
CA TYR A 40 -7.39 -21.36 12.19
C TYR A 40 -5.91 -21.71 12.34
N ASP A 41 -5.61 -22.99 12.28
CA ASP A 41 -4.24 -23.51 12.52
C ASP A 41 -3.59 -23.00 13.83
N GLY A 42 -4.40 -22.99 14.93
CA GLY A 42 -3.95 -22.58 16.25
C GLY A 42 -3.90 -21.07 16.52
N GLN A 43 -4.22 -20.22 15.54
CA GLN A 43 -4.35 -18.77 15.69
C GLN A 43 -5.82 -18.34 15.60
N TYR A 44 -6.25 -17.44 16.46
CA TYR A 44 -7.59 -16.85 16.34
C TYR A 44 -7.67 -15.90 15.14
N GLY A 45 -8.84 -15.83 14.49
CA GLY A 45 -9.05 -14.91 13.36
C GLY A 45 -8.68 -13.46 13.67
N TYR A 46 -9.01 -12.96 14.88
CA TYR A 46 -8.62 -11.62 15.30
C TYR A 46 -7.10 -11.46 15.48
N GLU A 47 -6.34 -12.51 15.78
CA GLU A 47 -4.87 -12.46 15.87
C GLU A 47 -4.25 -12.36 14.48
N ILE A 48 -4.84 -13.05 13.49
CA ILE A 48 -4.44 -12.92 12.08
C ILE A 48 -4.74 -11.49 11.60
N LEU A 49 -5.91 -10.94 11.90
CA LEU A 49 -6.26 -9.57 11.56
C LEU A 49 -5.31 -8.56 12.23
N ALA A 50 -5.01 -8.74 13.52
CA ALA A 50 -4.08 -7.86 14.23
C ALA A 50 -2.67 -7.88 13.62
N ARG A 51 -2.16 -9.06 13.24
CA ARG A 51 -0.88 -9.19 12.56
C ARG A 51 -0.88 -8.49 11.21
N ASN A 52 -1.88 -8.75 10.37
CA ASN A 52 -2.00 -8.13 9.05
C ASN A 52 -2.13 -6.59 9.16
N THR A 53 -2.82 -6.10 10.20
CA THR A 53 -2.90 -4.66 10.49
C THR A 53 -1.52 -4.08 10.80
N VAL A 54 -0.73 -4.74 11.64
CA VAL A 54 0.62 -4.28 11.98
C VAL A 54 1.55 -4.29 10.76
N GLU A 55 1.50 -5.33 9.92
CA GLU A 55 2.28 -5.37 8.69
C GLU A 55 1.87 -4.24 7.72
N GLN A 56 0.58 -3.97 7.58
CA GLN A 56 0.10 -2.86 6.75
C GLN A 56 0.54 -1.48 7.30
N LEU A 57 0.54 -1.31 8.63
CA LEU A 57 1.07 -0.08 9.25
C LEU A 57 2.55 0.11 8.96
N LYS A 58 3.36 -0.94 9.06
CA LYS A 58 4.79 -0.88 8.71
C LYS A 58 5.00 -0.44 7.26
N TYR A 59 4.22 -1.00 6.34
CA TYR A 59 4.25 -0.61 4.93
C TYR A 59 3.92 0.88 4.74
N ILE A 60 2.81 1.34 5.34
CA ILE A 60 2.37 2.75 5.25
C ILE A 60 3.46 3.67 5.78
N HIS A 61 3.99 3.39 6.99
CA HIS A 61 5.06 4.20 7.57
C HIS A 61 6.33 4.20 6.71
N ALA A 62 6.75 3.03 6.18
CA ALA A 62 7.92 2.95 5.32
C ALA A 62 7.78 3.80 4.04
N VAL A 63 6.57 3.83 3.44
CA VAL A 63 6.28 4.67 2.27
C VAL A 63 6.33 6.15 2.62
N TYR A 64 5.70 6.56 3.73
CA TYR A 64 5.67 7.98 4.13
C TYR A 64 7.01 8.49 4.61
N ASP A 65 7.79 7.69 5.33
CA ASP A 65 9.16 8.04 5.72
C ASP A 65 10.05 8.26 4.48
N LEU A 66 9.95 7.37 3.49
CA LEU A 66 10.67 7.54 2.22
C LEU A 66 10.20 8.80 1.48
N ALA A 67 8.90 9.09 1.50
CA ALA A 67 8.33 10.26 0.85
C ALA A 67 8.77 11.57 1.54
N GLU A 68 8.87 11.59 2.86
CA GLU A 68 9.40 12.74 3.61
C GLU A 68 10.89 12.96 3.33
N GLU A 69 11.70 11.90 3.37
CA GLU A 69 13.14 11.95 3.03
C GLU A 69 13.40 12.54 1.63
N ASN A 70 12.50 12.27 0.67
CA ASN A 70 12.59 12.78 -0.70
C ASN A 70 11.87 14.12 -0.91
N GLY A 71 11.26 14.70 0.12
CA GLY A 71 10.53 15.95 0.05
C GLY A 71 9.20 15.87 -0.72
N ASP A 72 8.62 14.68 -0.85
CA ASP A 72 7.32 14.45 -1.51
C ASP A 72 6.15 14.82 -0.58
N VAL A 73 6.35 14.62 0.72
CA VAL A 73 5.49 15.12 1.79
C VAL A 73 6.34 15.94 2.75
N ALA A 74 5.71 16.87 3.46
CA ALA A 74 6.41 17.72 4.42
C ALA A 74 6.63 17.03 5.77
N ASP A 75 5.85 16.01 6.07
CA ASP A 75 5.81 15.31 7.33
C ASP A 75 5.11 13.94 7.12
N SER A 76 5.71 12.87 7.61
CA SER A 76 5.26 11.48 7.45
C SER A 76 4.20 11.05 8.46
N SER A 77 3.86 11.92 9.45
CA SER A 77 2.94 11.57 10.53
C SER A 77 1.51 11.29 10.05
N TYR A 78 0.83 10.41 10.78
CA TYR A 78 -0.59 10.12 10.56
C TYR A 78 -1.46 11.37 10.69
N GLU A 79 -1.18 12.27 11.63
CA GLU A 79 -1.94 13.51 11.80
C GLU A 79 -1.87 14.40 10.55
N THR A 80 -0.69 14.51 9.93
CA THR A 80 -0.51 15.29 8.71
C THR A 80 -1.16 14.61 7.51
N LEU A 81 -1.15 13.29 7.42
CA LEU A 81 -1.90 12.53 6.41
C LEU A 81 -3.42 12.78 6.54
N GLU A 82 -3.95 12.67 7.75
CA GLU A 82 -5.37 12.93 8.02
C GLU A 82 -5.77 14.36 7.65
N LYS A 83 -4.89 15.32 7.94
CA LYS A 83 -5.08 16.72 7.55
C LYS A 83 -5.12 16.87 6.03
N ARG A 84 -4.18 16.27 5.29
CA ARG A 84 -4.17 16.33 3.82
C ARG A 84 -5.45 15.74 3.22
N TRP A 85 -5.93 14.63 3.75
CA TRP A 85 -7.21 14.05 3.34
C TRP A 85 -8.39 15.00 3.54
N LYS A 86 -8.51 15.62 4.73
CA LYS A 86 -9.59 16.56 5.05
C LYS A 86 -9.53 17.83 4.19
N ASP A 87 -8.33 18.39 4.02
CA ASP A 87 -8.11 19.58 3.19
C ASP A 87 -8.45 19.30 1.72
N GLY A 88 -8.03 18.15 1.19
CA GLY A 88 -8.32 17.72 -0.17
C GLY A 88 -9.82 17.54 -0.43
N ASN A 89 -10.58 16.96 0.49
CA ASN A 89 -12.03 16.84 0.40
C ASN A 89 -12.72 18.22 0.45
N THR A 90 -12.24 19.12 1.30
CA THR A 90 -12.76 20.49 1.38
C THR A 90 -12.56 21.23 0.06
N GLU A 91 -11.35 21.20 -0.50
CA GLU A 91 -11.03 21.83 -1.79
C GLU A 91 -11.90 21.27 -2.93
N ARG A 92 -12.11 19.96 -2.97
CA ARG A 92 -12.96 19.30 -3.96
C ARG A 92 -14.42 19.73 -3.85
N SER A 93 -14.94 19.79 -2.63
CA SER A 93 -16.30 20.24 -2.36
C SER A 93 -16.51 21.69 -2.78
N GLU A 94 -15.57 22.59 -2.49
CA GLU A 94 -15.61 23.99 -2.92
C GLU A 94 -15.58 24.14 -4.45
N LYS A 95 -14.78 23.34 -5.15
CA LYS A 95 -14.74 23.33 -6.62
C LYS A 95 -16.11 22.94 -7.21
N VAL A 96 -16.73 21.90 -6.66
CA VAL A 96 -18.07 21.46 -7.08
C VAL A 96 -19.12 22.56 -6.83
N GLU A 97 -19.08 23.22 -5.68
CA GLU A 97 -20.00 24.32 -5.36
C GLU A 97 -19.83 25.52 -6.30
N LYS A 98 -18.64 25.78 -6.80
CA LYS A 98 -18.34 26.80 -7.83
C LYS A 98 -18.72 26.36 -9.25
N GLY A 99 -19.21 25.10 -9.42
CA GLY A 99 -19.58 24.56 -10.72
C GLY A 99 -18.38 24.12 -11.57
N GLU A 100 -17.21 23.95 -10.94
CA GLU A 100 -16.02 23.45 -11.61
C GLU A 100 -16.11 21.92 -11.81
N VAL A 101 -15.55 21.43 -12.93
CA VAL A 101 -15.46 19.98 -13.18
C VAL A 101 -14.28 19.41 -12.38
N ILE A 102 -14.57 18.39 -11.59
CA ILE A 102 -13.55 17.62 -10.89
C ILE A 102 -13.45 16.21 -11.45
N SER A 103 -12.26 15.62 -11.45
CA SER A 103 -12.07 14.22 -11.78
C SER A 103 -12.35 13.36 -10.55
N GLY A 104 -13.06 12.23 -10.72
CA GLY A 104 -13.35 11.27 -9.66
C GLY A 104 -14.48 11.71 -8.72
N LEU A 105 -14.46 11.20 -7.50
CA LEU A 105 -15.51 11.42 -6.50
C LEU A 105 -15.46 12.83 -5.92
N LYS A 106 -16.61 13.36 -5.50
CA LYS A 106 -16.70 14.64 -4.78
C LYS A 106 -15.91 14.60 -3.46
N GLU A 107 -16.03 13.48 -2.75
CA GLU A 107 -15.34 13.24 -1.49
C GLU A 107 -14.73 11.83 -1.49
N TYR A 108 -13.52 11.70 -0.99
CA TYR A 108 -12.86 10.42 -0.75
C TYR A 108 -13.06 9.99 0.69
N THR A 109 -13.37 8.71 0.91
CA THR A 109 -13.14 8.10 2.23
C THR A 109 -11.66 8.13 2.56
N PHE A 110 -11.30 8.05 3.84
CA PHE A 110 -9.88 7.98 4.25
C PHE A 110 -9.12 6.87 3.53
N GLN A 111 -9.73 5.68 3.42
CA GLN A 111 -9.13 4.53 2.74
C GLN A 111 -8.87 4.78 1.25
N LEU A 112 -9.83 5.36 0.53
CA LEU A 112 -9.64 5.68 -0.89
C LEU A 112 -8.56 6.75 -1.07
N TYR A 113 -8.52 7.76 -0.18
CA TYR A 113 -7.49 8.79 -0.20
C TYR A 113 -6.10 8.19 0.06
N LEU A 114 -5.97 7.36 1.10
CA LEU A 114 -4.72 6.68 1.44
C LEU A 114 -4.19 5.86 0.25
N ASN A 115 -5.03 5.01 -0.35
CA ASN A 115 -4.63 4.19 -1.49
C ASN A 115 -4.19 5.04 -2.69
N TYR A 116 -4.92 6.14 -2.95
CA TYR A 116 -4.56 7.09 -3.99
C TYR A 116 -3.20 7.76 -3.71
N GLU A 117 -2.98 8.24 -2.48
CA GLU A 117 -1.73 8.93 -2.11
C GLU A 117 -0.54 7.96 -2.15
N LEU A 118 -0.67 6.75 -1.60
CA LEU A 118 0.38 5.72 -1.67
C LEU A 118 0.76 5.38 -3.12
N SER A 119 -0.24 5.20 -4.00
CA SER A 119 0.01 4.94 -5.42
C SER A 119 0.70 6.12 -6.11
N THR A 120 0.29 7.35 -5.79
CA THR A 120 0.87 8.58 -6.35
C THR A 120 2.32 8.75 -5.90
N LEU A 121 2.64 8.47 -4.63
CA LEU A 121 4.00 8.53 -4.10
C LEU A 121 4.90 7.49 -4.76
N LYS A 122 4.42 6.24 -4.94
CA LYS A 122 5.14 5.21 -5.67
C LYS A 122 5.41 5.63 -7.12
N GLU A 123 4.37 6.09 -7.83
CA GLU A 123 4.51 6.54 -9.23
C GLU A 123 5.51 7.69 -9.35
N LYS A 124 5.42 8.68 -8.48
CA LYS A 124 6.35 9.83 -8.45
C LYS A 124 7.78 9.38 -8.21
N TYR A 125 8.00 8.44 -7.29
CA TYR A 125 9.32 7.90 -7.00
C TYR A 125 9.89 7.15 -8.21
N CYS A 126 9.12 6.23 -8.77
CA CYS A 126 9.55 5.36 -9.88
C CYS A 126 9.81 6.13 -11.18
N ASN A 127 9.13 7.25 -11.41
CA ASN A 127 9.30 8.07 -12.61
C ASN A 127 10.48 9.07 -12.51
N ASP A 128 11.03 9.29 -11.33
CA ASP A 128 12.18 10.19 -11.14
C ASP A 128 13.48 9.40 -11.16
N THR A 129 14.14 9.38 -12.34
CA THR A 129 15.42 8.66 -12.53
C THR A 129 16.60 9.22 -11.76
N SER A 130 16.45 10.33 -11.06
CA SER A 130 17.49 10.88 -10.16
C SER A 130 17.47 10.21 -8.77
N ARG A 131 16.38 9.50 -8.44
CA ARG A 131 16.23 8.82 -7.15
C ARG A 131 17.00 7.52 -7.09
N GLU A 132 17.30 7.10 -5.89
CA GLU A 132 18.01 5.85 -5.63
C GLU A 132 17.30 4.65 -6.27
N GLY A 133 18.07 3.82 -7.00
CA GLY A 133 17.56 2.63 -7.67
C GLY A 133 16.79 2.87 -8.97
N MET A 134 16.40 4.13 -9.30
CA MET A 134 15.51 4.40 -10.45
C MET A 134 16.26 4.61 -11.77
N LYS A 135 17.57 4.85 -11.72
CA LYS A 135 18.41 4.87 -12.93
C LYS A 135 18.83 3.46 -13.30
N LEU A 136 18.16 2.89 -14.29
CA LEU A 136 18.44 1.53 -14.76
C LEU A 136 19.63 1.46 -15.70
N THR A 137 20.35 0.36 -15.64
CA THR A 137 21.39 0.01 -16.62
C THR A 137 20.80 -0.89 -17.73
N GLU A 138 21.43 -0.92 -18.91
CA GLU A 138 20.97 -1.80 -20.00
C GLU A 138 21.03 -3.28 -19.61
N ASP A 139 22.02 -3.68 -18.81
CA ASP A 139 22.14 -5.07 -18.34
C ASP A 139 20.97 -5.46 -17.41
N GLU A 140 20.56 -4.57 -16.51
CA GLU A 140 19.39 -4.79 -15.64
C GLU A 140 18.10 -4.91 -16.46
N VAL A 141 17.91 -4.03 -17.43
CA VAL A 141 16.74 -4.06 -18.34
C VAL A 141 16.70 -5.36 -19.14
N LEU A 142 17.84 -5.77 -19.71
CA LEU A 142 17.94 -7.00 -20.48
C LEU A 142 17.68 -8.24 -19.59
N GLN A 143 18.25 -8.27 -18.39
CA GLN A 143 18.06 -9.38 -17.46
C GLN A 143 16.59 -9.48 -17.03
N HIS A 144 15.93 -8.36 -16.74
CA HIS A 144 14.52 -8.34 -16.39
C HIS A 144 13.63 -8.76 -17.55
N TYR A 145 13.91 -8.30 -18.76
CA TYR A 145 13.22 -8.74 -19.97
C TYR A 145 13.31 -10.26 -20.15
N GLN A 146 14.47 -10.86 -19.92
CA GLN A 146 14.71 -12.30 -20.07
C GLN A 146 14.07 -13.17 -18.99
N SER A 147 13.60 -12.57 -17.90
CA SER A 147 13.05 -13.29 -16.75
C SER A 147 11.65 -13.88 -17.00
N ARG A 148 10.93 -13.37 -18.01
CA ARG A 148 9.58 -13.83 -18.37
C ARG A 148 9.21 -13.42 -19.80
N ASP A 149 8.09 -13.96 -20.30
CA ASP A 149 7.52 -13.53 -21.58
C ASP A 149 6.73 -12.22 -21.43
N TRP A 150 6.82 -11.37 -22.47
CA TRP A 150 6.16 -10.07 -22.57
C TRP A 150 5.12 -10.11 -23.68
N ILE A 151 3.88 -10.40 -23.33
CA ILE A 151 2.75 -10.56 -24.24
C ILE A 151 1.83 -9.34 -24.09
N PHE A 152 1.46 -8.69 -25.20
CA PHE A 152 0.61 -7.49 -25.20
C PHE A 152 -0.65 -7.70 -26.04
N GLY A 153 -1.78 -7.23 -25.51
CA GLY A 153 -3.08 -7.34 -26.18
C GLY A 153 -3.49 -8.77 -26.44
N ASP A 154 -3.97 -9.03 -27.64
CA ASP A 154 -4.42 -10.37 -28.09
C ASP A 154 -3.31 -11.20 -28.75
N SER A 155 -2.05 -10.78 -28.63
CA SER A 155 -0.91 -11.53 -29.18
C SER A 155 -0.65 -12.80 -28.37
N GLU A 156 -0.26 -13.87 -29.04
CA GLU A 156 0.27 -15.09 -28.41
C GLU A 156 1.81 -15.14 -28.44
N GLU A 157 2.45 -14.16 -29.12
CA GLU A 157 3.89 -14.11 -29.28
C GLU A 157 4.55 -13.18 -28.27
N ASN A 158 5.74 -13.57 -27.82
CA ASN A 158 6.57 -12.73 -26.96
C ASN A 158 7.08 -11.52 -27.76
N ALA A 159 6.83 -10.31 -27.24
CA ALA A 159 7.33 -9.08 -27.83
C ALA A 159 8.86 -9.00 -27.72
N ASP A 160 9.52 -8.41 -28.69
CA ASP A 160 10.94 -8.10 -28.59
C ASP A 160 11.21 -7.00 -27.54
N LEU A 161 12.48 -6.88 -27.14
CA LEU A 161 12.88 -5.90 -26.11
C LEU A 161 12.57 -4.45 -26.53
N GLU A 162 12.66 -4.12 -27.82
CA GLU A 162 12.38 -2.76 -28.27
C GLU A 162 10.91 -2.40 -28.02
N THR A 163 10.01 -3.29 -28.36
CA THR A 163 8.56 -3.15 -28.13
C THR A 163 8.22 -3.19 -26.63
N ALA A 164 8.84 -4.07 -25.86
CA ALA A 164 8.54 -4.27 -24.44
C ALA A 164 9.23 -3.25 -23.51
N ARG A 165 10.24 -2.53 -23.97
CA ARG A 165 11.18 -1.74 -23.15
C ARG A 165 10.49 -0.86 -22.09
N ILE A 166 9.47 -0.10 -22.48
CA ILE A 166 8.76 0.82 -21.56
C ILE A 166 8.12 0.04 -20.40
N ALA A 167 7.49 -1.11 -20.71
CA ALA A 167 6.86 -1.94 -19.70
C ALA A 167 7.90 -2.62 -18.79
N VAL A 168 8.99 -3.12 -19.39
CA VAL A 168 10.13 -3.73 -18.67
C VAL A 168 10.76 -2.74 -17.69
N GLU A 169 11.09 -1.54 -18.16
CA GLU A 169 11.70 -0.52 -17.31
C GLU A 169 10.77 -0.06 -16.19
N ARG A 170 9.46 0.10 -16.48
CA ARG A 170 8.48 0.46 -15.46
C ARG A 170 8.38 -0.60 -14.40
N GLU A 171 8.16 -1.86 -14.78
CA GLU A 171 8.03 -2.98 -13.84
C GLU A 171 9.30 -3.16 -13.00
N LEU A 172 10.47 -3.03 -13.61
CA LEU A 172 11.74 -3.13 -12.88
C LEU A 172 11.91 -2.00 -11.84
N ARG A 173 11.50 -0.75 -12.16
CA ARG A 173 11.52 0.34 -11.18
C ARG A 173 10.51 0.11 -10.06
N GLU A 174 9.31 -0.35 -10.39
CA GLU A 174 8.29 -0.69 -9.39
C GLU A 174 8.78 -1.81 -8.47
N GLN A 175 9.43 -2.85 -9.00
CA GLN A 175 10.02 -3.93 -8.20
C GLN A 175 11.12 -3.40 -7.27
N LYS A 176 12.05 -2.58 -7.78
CA LYS A 176 13.10 -1.98 -6.97
C LYS A 176 12.55 -1.10 -5.84
N TYR A 177 11.48 -0.36 -6.13
CA TYR A 177 10.77 0.41 -5.12
C TYR A 177 10.17 -0.50 -4.04
N ASP A 178 9.47 -1.55 -4.42
CA ASP A 178 8.85 -2.49 -3.49
C ASP A 178 9.90 -3.22 -2.63
N ASP A 179 11.03 -3.60 -3.22
CA ASP A 179 12.17 -4.18 -2.49
C ASP A 179 12.75 -3.19 -1.45
N MET A 180 12.86 -1.91 -1.82
CA MET A 180 13.33 -0.86 -0.91
C MET A 180 12.35 -0.64 0.25
N ILE A 181 11.05 -0.59 -0.01
CA ILE A 181 10.02 -0.49 1.03
C ILE A 181 10.08 -1.71 1.94
N THR A 182 10.15 -2.92 1.38
CA THR A 182 10.27 -4.17 2.15
C THR A 182 11.50 -4.17 3.07
N GLN A 183 12.65 -3.67 2.61
CA GLN A 183 13.84 -3.55 3.46
C GLN A 183 13.64 -2.58 4.63
N ARG A 184 12.91 -1.48 4.40
CA ARG A 184 12.55 -0.50 5.45
C ARG A 184 11.61 -1.12 6.48
N GLU A 185 10.61 -1.90 6.03
CA GLU A 185 9.69 -2.63 6.92
C GLU A 185 10.43 -3.59 7.84
N TYR A 186 11.42 -4.35 7.31
CA TYR A 186 12.26 -5.24 8.12
C TYR A 186 13.15 -4.51 9.13
N GLY A 187 13.61 -3.31 8.78
CA GLY A 187 14.38 -2.44 9.66
C GLY A 187 13.53 -1.75 10.74
N SER A 188 12.23 -1.69 10.55
CA SER A 188 11.31 -1.06 11.48
C SER A 188 11.01 -1.99 12.66
N GLN A 189 11.37 -1.57 13.87
CA GLN A 189 10.96 -2.26 15.10
C GLN A 189 9.63 -1.65 15.59
N VAL A 190 8.55 -2.44 15.51
CA VAL A 190 7.31 -2.08 16.20
C VAL A 190 7.46 -2.47 17.67
N GLU A 191 7.74 -1.49 18.53
CA GLU A 191 7.70 -1.68 19.96
C GLU A 191 6.24 -1.73 20.43
N GLY A 192 5.77 -2.92 20.79
CA GLY A 192 4.42 -3.11 21.29
C GLY A 192 4.16 -4.51 21.81
N ASN A 193 3.20 -4.63 22.70
CA ASN A 193 2.76 -5.92 23.22
C ASN A 193 1.59 -6.45 22.35
N MET A 194 1.83 -7.46 21.52
CA MET A 194 0.80 -8.07 20.67
C MET A 194 -0.45 -8.53 21.46
N ARG A 195 -0.34 -8.82 22.76
CA ARG A 195 -1.51 -9.12 23.60
C ARG A 195 -2.45 -7.92 23.74
N ASP A 196 -1.91 -6.71 23.81
CA ASP A 196 -2.72 -5.50 23.90
C ASP A 196 -3.33 -5.14 22.56
N VAL A 197 -2.58 -5.32 21.47
CA VAL A 197 -3.07 -5.18 20.08
C VAL A 197 -4.21 -6.17 19.82
N ASN A 198 -4.05 -7.46 20.16
CA ASN A 198 -5.07 -8.49 20.02
C ASN A 198 -6.36 -8.17 20.80
N ARG A 199 -6.22 -7.62 22.02
CA ARG A 199 -7.38 -7.16 22.81
C ARG A 199 -8.15 -6.02 22.15
N TYR A 200 -7.42 -5.17 21.45
CA TYR A 200 -7.99 -4.04 20.73
C TYR A 200 -8.78 -4.50 19.51
N THR A 201 -8.24 -5.45 18.78
CA THR A 201 -8.84 -6.03 17.56
C THR A 201 -10.12 -6.81 17.86
N LEU A 202 -10.26 -7.34 19.08
CA LEU A 202 -11.42 -8.14 19.52
C LEU A 202 -12.65 -7.30 19.91
N LYS A 203 -12.53 -5.98 20.05
CA LYS A 203 -13.62 -5.08 20.47
C LYS A 203 -14.35 -4.46 19.31
#